data_e1871af4ea306e751ec353352e00379b
#
_entry.id   e1871af4ea306e751ec353352e00379b
#
_cell.length_a   1.000
_cell.length_b   1.000
_cell.length_c   1.000
_cell.angle_alpha   90.00
_cell.angle_beta   90.00
_cell.angle_gamma   90.00
#
_symmetry.space_group_name_H-M   'P 1'
#
loop_
_entity.id
_entity.type
_entity.pdbx_description
1 polymer ?
#
loop_
_entity_poly.entity_id
_entity_poly.type
_entity_poly.pdbx_seq_one_letter_code
_entity_poly.pdbx_strand_id
1 'polypeptide(L)' 'MSYEAGSKECRNLIDAKESLLSAMESLSEIRDTENLQLQMKNIYNTLENMHDNRRDIESTTKTYNIK' A
#
# COMPACT_ATOMS: atom_id res chain seq x y z
N MET A 1 -11.40 -17.65 -7.28
CA MET A 1 -10.03 -17.99 -6.91
C MET A 1 -9.10 -16.82 -7.09
N SER A 2 -9.04 -16.30 -8.30
CA SER A 2 -8.25 -15.09 -8.49
C SER A 2 -8.73 -13.97 -7.57
N TYR A 3 -9.99 -14.02 -7.24
CA TYR A 3 -10.57 -13.03 -6.36
C TYR A 3 -9.94 -13.10 -4.97
N GLU A 4 -9.77 -14.30 -4.47
CA GLU A 4 -9.15 -14.47 -3.16
C GLU A 4 -7.68 -14.07 -3.19
N ALA A 5 -7.01 -14.37 -4.28
CA ALA A 5 -5.62 -13.97 -4.42
C ALA A 5 -5.50 -12.46 -4.38
N GLY A 6 -6.42 -11.76 -5.06
CA GLY A 6 -6.42 -10.31 -5.02
C GLY A 6 -6.63 -9.78 -3.62
N SER A 7 -7.56 -10.36 -2.88
CA SER A 7 -7.82 -9.94 -1.51
C SER A 7 -6.60 -10.14 -0.63
N LYS A 8 -5.90 -11.23 -0.82
CA LYS A 8 -4.70 -11.51 -0.05
C LYS A 8 -3.62 -10.48 -0.34
N GLU A 9 -3.46 -10.12 -1.60
CA GLU A 9 -2.48 -9.12 -1.97
C GLU A 9 -2.83 -7.76 -1.38
N CYS A 10 -4.09 -7.40 -1.40
CA CYS A 10 -4.50 -6.14 -0.82
C CYS A 10 -4.22 -6.11 0.67
N ARG A 11 -4.49 -7.19 1.36
CA ARG A 11 -4.20 -7.27 2.79
C ARG A 11 -2.71 -7.14 3.03
N ASN A 12 -1.90 -7.79 2.21
CA ASN A 12 -0.45 -7.68 2.36
C ASN A 12 0.02 -6.26 2.13
N LEU A 13 -0.57 -5.56 1.17
CA LEU A 13 -0.23 -4.18 0.92
C LEU A 13 -0.59 -3.29 2.10
N ILE A 14 -1.74 -3.54 2.70
CA ILE A 14 -2.15 -2.78 3.88
C ILE A 14 -1.18 -3.03 5.02
N ASP A 15 -0.82 -4.28 5.25
CA ASP A 15 0.12 -4.62 6.31
C ASP A 15 1.47 -3.94 6.06
N ALA A 16 1.93 -3.95 4.82
CA ALA A 16 3.21 -3.32 4.48
C ALA A 16 3.16 -1.83 4.74
N LYS A 17 2.05 -1.19 4.38
CA LYS A 17 1.93 0.25 4.60
C LYS A 17 1.93 0.57 6.09
N GLU A 18 1.25 -0.23 6.88
CA GLU A 18 1.21 0.01 8.32
C GLU A 18 2.59 -0.19 8.94
N SER A 19 3.31 -1.20 8.49
CA SER A 19 4.67 -1.42 8.98
C SER A 19 5.57 -0.25 8.63
N LEU A 20 5.42 0.30 7.42
CA LEU A 20 6.19 1.47 7.03
C LEU A 20 5.87 2.67 7.90
N LEU A 21 4.60 2.90 8.16
CA LEU A 21 4.21 4.02 9.01
C LEU A 21 4.80 3.89 10.41
N SER A 22 4.78 2.70 10.97
CA SER A 22 5.38 2.47 12.27
C SER A 22 6.88 2.74 12.25
N ALA A 23 7.54 2.27 11.19
CA ALA A 23 8.98 2.48 11.06
C ALA A 23 9.29 3.96 10.91
N MET A 24 8.50 4.67 10.11
CA MET A 24 8.70 6.09 9.93
C MET A 24 8.52 6.86 11.24
N GLU A 25 7.54 6.44 12.01
CA GLU A 25 7.31 7.07 13.31
C GLU A 25 8.50 6.87 14.23
N SER A 26 9.04 5.66 14.24
CA SER A 26 10.22 5.39 15.06
C SER A 26 11.41 6.21 14.57
N LEU A 27 11.59 6.30 13.28
CA LEU A 27 12.71 7.06 12.73
C LEU A 27 12.58 8.55 13.02
N SER A 28 11.36 9.05 13.14
CA SER A 28 11.17 10.48 13.40
C SER A 28 11.76 10.90 14.73
N GLU A 29 12.02 9.96 15.62
CA GLU A 29 12.62 10.26 16.91
C GLU A 29 14.13 10.10 16.88
N ILE A 30 14.71 9.71 15.75
CA ILE A 30 16.14 9.54 15.60
C ILE A 30 16.66 10.66 14.71
N ARG A 31 17.80 11.22 15.09
CA ARG A 31 18.39 12.30 14.32
C ARG A 31 18.96 11.80 13.02
N ASP A 32 18.99 12.70 12.05
CA ASP A 32 19.68 12.46 10.77
C ASP A 32 19.07 11.29 10.01
N THR A 33 17.76 11.10 10.13
CA THR A 33 17.06 10.07 9.40
C THR A 33 16.10 10.64 8.37
N GLU A 34 16.22 11.94 8.06
CA GLU A 34 15.29 12.55 7.11
C GLU A 34 15.34 11.88 5.76
N ASN A 35 16.53 11.55 5.29
CA ASN A 35 16.64 10.88 3.99
C ASN A 35 15.95 9.53 4.02
N LEU A 36 16.14 8.78 5.10
CA LEU A 36 15.47 7.50 5.22
C LEU A 36 13.96 7.65 5.26
N GLN A 37 13.49 8.63 6.01
CA GLN A 37 12.06 8.87 6.10
C GLN A 37 11.50 9.25 4.73
N LEU A 38 12.23 10.04 3.98
CA LEU A 38 11.79 10.44 2.65
C LEU A 38 11.70 9.23 1.72
N GLN A 39 12.70 8.36 1.78
CA GLN A 39 12.68 7.16 0.96
C GLN A 39 11.52 6.26 1.34
N MET A 40 11.26 6.13 2.63
CA MET A 40 10.15 5.30 3.08
C MET A 40 8.81 5.90 2.67
N LYS A 41 8.72 7.22 2.68
CA LYS A 41 7.51 7.90 2.23
C LYS A 41 7.28 7.61 0.75
N ASN A 42 8.34 7.63 -0.04
CA ASN A 42 8.22 7.29 -1.46
C ASN A 42 7.74 5.87 -1.65
N ILE A 43 8.28 4.96 -0.84
CA ILE A 43 7.84 3.57 -0.91
C ILE A 43 6.37 3.46 -0.50
N TYR A 44 5.99 4.17 0.53
CA TYR A 44 4.60 4.19 0.96
C TYR A 44 3.68 4.64 -0.17
N ASN A 45 4.05 5.71 -0.84
CA ASN A 45 3.25 6.21 -1.95
C ASN A 45 3.15 5.18 -3.07
N THR A 46 4.25 4.50 -3.33
CA THR A 46 4.24 3.44 -4.34
C THR A 46 3.29 2.32 -3.94
N LEU A 47 3.32 1.93 -2.67
CA LEU A 47 2.42 0.90 -2.19
C LEU A 47 0.96 1.35 -2.29
N GLU A 48 0.70 2.61 -2.00
CA GLU A 48 -0.66 3.14 -2.14
C GLU A 48 -1.12 3.08 -3.59
N ASN A 49 -0.24 3.44 -4.51
CA ASN A 49 -0.60 3.37 -5.92
C ASN A 49 -0.90 1.95 -6.35
N MET A 50 -0.09 1.01 -5.88
CA MET A 50 -0.35 -0.39 -6.20
C MET A 50 -1.67 -0.85 -5.63
N HIS A 51 -1.97 -0.43 -4.41
CA HIS A 51 -3.22 -0.80 -3.78
C HIS A 51 -4.41 -0.21 -4.53
N ASP A 52 -4.29 1.07 -4.90
CA ASP A 52 -5.35 1.72 -5.65
C ASP A 52 -5.58 1.04 -7.00
N ASN A 53 -4.50 0.67 -7.67
CA ASN A 53 -4.64 0.00 -8.96
C ASN A 53 -5.40 -1.30 -8.82
N ARG A 54 -5.11 -2.05 -7.78
CA ARG A 54 -5.81 -3.32 -7.59
C ARG A 54 -7.27 -3.09 -7.25
N ARG A 55 -7.56 -2.09 -6.45
CA ARG A 55 -8.94 -1.74 -6.13
C ARG A 55 -9.69 -1.27 -7.37
N ASP A 56 -9.02 -0.49 -8.21
CA ASP A 56 -9.64 -0.02 -9.44
C ASP A 56 -9.97 -1.18 -10.36
N ILE A 57 -9.05 -2.13 -10.47
CA ILE A 57 -9.29 -3.30 -11.30
C ILE A 57 -10.50 -4.07 -10.80
N GLU A 58 -10.58 -4.28 -9.51
CA GLU A 58 -11.73 -4.98 -8.93
C GLU A 58 -13.01 -4.20 -9.13
N SER A 59 -12.97 -2.90 -8.92
CA SER A 59 -14.14 -2.07 -9.11
C SER A 59 -14.59 -2.08 -10.55
N THR A 60 -13.64 -1.95 -11.47
CA THR A 60 -13.96 -1.97 -12.89
C THR A 60 -14.59 -3.29 -13.28
N THR A 61 -14.06 -4.38 -12.76
CA THR A 61 -14.62 -5.70 -13.05
C THR A 61 -16.05 -5.79 -12.56
N LYS A 62 -16.29 -5.32 -11.37
CA LYS A 62 -17.65 -5.33 -10.82
C LYS A 62 -18.59 -4.50 -11.65
N THR A 63 -18.16 -3.29 -12.00
CA THR A 63 -19.00 -2.41 -12.81
C THR A 63 -19.29 -3.06 -14.14
N TYR A 64 -18.31 -3.67 -14.72
CA TYR A 64 -18.48 -4.33 -15.99
C TYR A 64 -19.50 -5.46 -15.90
N ASN A 65 -19.43 -6.22 -14.81
CA ASN A 65 -20.37 -7.34 -14.63
C ASN A 65 -21.80 -6.87 -14.46
N ILE A 66 -21.96 -5.73 -13.84
CA ILE A 66 -23.30 -5.19 -13.62
C ILE A 66 -23.94 -4.84 -14.95
N LYS A 67 -23.16 -4.42 -15.89
CA LYS A 67 -23.71 -4.10 -17.21
C LYS A 67 -24.11 -5.36 -17.96
#